data_11ed7ce17f11ce8fa21298efdd7bc9ad
#
_entry.id   11ed7ce17f11ce8fa21298efdd7bc9ad
#
_cell.length_a   1.000
_cell.length_b   1.000
_cell.length_c   1.000
_cell.angle_alpha   90.00
_cell.angle_beta   90.00
_cell.angle_gamma   90.00
#
_symmetry.space_group_name_H-M   'P 1'
#
loop_
_entity.id
_entity.type
_entity.pdbx_description
1 polymer ?
#
loop_
_entity_poly.entity_id
_entity_poly.type
_entity_poly.pdbx_seq_one_letter_code
_entity_poly.pdbx_strand_id
1 'polypeptide(L)'
;MGTNQRAQITMSPDEVAEFLRRSRTATVASIGPGGVPHLVAMWYGVIADAVYIETKAKSQKAVNLRRDPRMVFMVEAGTSYDTLRGVSVEGNAVIIEESDGQEYWDAAISVYERYTGPYTEDARPIVEFMMNKRVVVKLVADRVRSWDHRKLGLDPIGTTGSTAGFIGTE
;
A
#
# COMPACT_ATOMS: atom_id res chain seq x y z
N MET A 1 27.96 -23.86 5.23
CA MET A 1 27.17 -23.14 4.18
C MET A 1 26.31 -22.15 4.89
N GLY A 2 26.46 -20.85 4.65
CA GLY A 2 25.61 -19.84 5.28
C GLY A 2 24.17 -20.00 4.81
N THR A 3 23.23 -20.07 5.74
CA THR A 3 21.79 -20.14 5.46
C THR A 3 21.37 -18.86 4.73
N ASN A 4 20.69 -18.98 3.59
CA ASN A 4 20.17 -17.82 2.87
C ASN A 4 18.99 -17.24 3.66
N GLN A 5 19.27 -16.38 4.63
CA GLN A 5 18.25 -15.74 5.50
C GLN A 5 17.16 -15.04 4.69
N ARG A 6 17.52 -14.47 3.54
CA ARG A 6 16.53 -13.79 2.69
C ARG A 6 15.47 -14.75 2.14
N ALA A 7 15.87 -15.96 1.75
CA ALA A 7 14.93 -16.97 1.30
C ALA A 7 14.03 -17.44 2.45
N GLN A 8 14.58 -17.54 3.66
CA GLN A 8 13.84 -17.97 4.85
C GLN A 8 12.71 -16.99 5.23
N ILE A 9 12.96 -15.68 5.13
CA ILE A 9 11.97 -14.64 5.53
C ILE A 9 11.00 -14.25 4.42
N THR A 10 11.15 -14.78 3.21
CA THR A 10 10.24 -14.46 2.10
C THR A 10 8.84 -15.02 2.39
N MET A 11 7.81 -14.20 2.14
CA MET A 11 6.41 -14.60 2.23
C MET A 11 5.99 -15.38 0.98
N SER A 12 5.09 -16.35 1.14
CA SER A 12 4.39 -16.98 0.02
C SER A 12 3.42 -15.98 -0.67
N PRO A 13 2.93 -16.27 -1.89
CA PRO A 13 1.92 -15.43 -2.54
C PRO A 13 0.67 -15.20 -1.66
N ASP A 14 0.18 -16.25 -0.99
CA ASP A 14 -1.00 -16.15 -0.10
C ASP A 14 -0.72 -15.28 1.12
N GLU A 15 0.47 -15.39 1.72
CA GLU A 15 0.90 -14.55 2.83
C GLU A 15 1.02 -13.07 2.41
N VAL A 16 1.52 -12.81 1.19
CA VAL A 16 1.58 -11.46 0.61
C VAL A 16 0.17 -10.89 0.45
N ALA A 17 -0.73 -11.64 -0.19
CA ALA A 17 -2.11 -11.22 -0.41
C ALA A 17 -2.83 -10.94 0.92
N GLU A 18 -2.66 -11.80 1.92
CA GLU A 18 -3.26 -11.61 3.24
C GLU A 18 -2.65 -10.39 3.96
N PHE A 19 -1.33 -10.20 3.87
CA PHE A 19 -0.67 -9.04 4.48
C PHE A 19 -1.15 -7.72 3.86
N LEU A 20 -1.31 -7.66 2.53
CA LEU A 20 -1.88 -6.52 1.83
C LEU A 20 -3.33 -6.26 2.25
N ARG A 21 -4.14 -7.30 2.41
CA ARG A 21 -5.54 -7.16 2.87
C ARG A 21 -5.64 -6.62 4.30
N ARG A 22 -4.74 -6.98 5.20
CA ARG A 22 -4.78 -6.57 6.62
C ARG A 22 -4.11 -5.24 6.92
N SER A 23 -3.10 -4.86 6.13
CA SER A 23 -2.39 -3.59 6.34
C SER A 23 -3.29 -2.40 6.01
N ARG A 24 -3.13 -1.28 6.71
CA ARG A 24 -4.03 -0.13 6.56
C ARG A 24 -3.38 1.07 5.87
N THR A 25 -2.09 1.27 6.06
CA THR A 25 -1.40 2.43 5.49
C THR A 25 -0.24 1.95 4.64
N ALA A 26 -0.11 2.51 3.46
CA ALA A 26 1.00 2.24 2.56
C ALA A 26 1.85 3.49 2.36
N THR A 27 3.14 3.31 2.16
CA THR A 27 4.02 4.32 1.59
C THR A 27 4.05 4.15 0.08
N VAL A 28 3.75 5.23 -0.64
CA VAL A 28 3.75 5.27 -2.10
C VAL A 28 4.87 6.20 -2.57
N ALA A 29 5.71 5.71 -3.48
CA ALA A 29 6.76 6.47 -4.13
C ALA A 29 6.45 6.70 -5.61
N SER A 30 6.65 7.91 -6.09
CA SER A 30 6.63 8.31 -7.50
C SER A 30 7.84 9.19 -7.82
N ILE A 31 8.21 9.30 -9.09
CA ILE A 31 9.36 10.09 -9.49
C ILE A 31 8.95 11.55 -9.64
N GLY A 32 9.48 12.40 -8.78
CA GLY A 32 9.26 13.85 -8.80
C GLY A 32 10.04 14.57 -9.90
N PRO A 33 9.89 15.89 -10.02
CA PRO A 33 10.74 16.72 -10.88
C PRO A 33 12.22 16.53 -10.55
N GLY A 34 13.07 16.49 -11.57
CA GLY A 34 14.51 16.28 -11.37
C GLY A 34 14.93 14.88 -10.93
N GLY A 35 14.01 13.90 -10.96
CA GLY A 35 14.31 12.50 -10.59
C GLY A 35 14.28 12.23 -9.08
N VAL A 36 13.93 13.20 -8.25
CA VAL A 36 13.83 13.03 -6.80
C VAL A 36 12.58 12.23 -6.45
N PRO A 37 12.68 11.12 -5.68
CA PRO A 37 11.52 10.37 -5.24
C PRO A 37 10.58 11.22 -4.37
N HIS A 38 9.29 11.21 -4.68
CA HIS A 38 8.23 11.79 -3.87
C HIS A 38 7.50 10.67 -3.13
N LEU A 39 7.59 10.66 -1.80
CA LEU A 39 6.99 9.67 -0.92
C LEU A 39 5.80 10.24 -0.16
N VAL A 40 4.77 9.43 0.01
CA VAL A 40 3.58 9.82 0.78
C VAL A 40 2.89 8.59 1.37
N ALA A 41 2.38 8.73 2.61
CA ALA A 41 1.50 7.73 3.21
C ALA A 41 0.09 7.82 2.59
N MET A 42 -0.49 6.67 2.25
CA MET A 42 -1.77 6.58 1.56
C MET A 42 -2.64 5.46 2.13
N TRP A 43 -3.93 5.68 2.10
CA TRP A 43 -4.93 4.63 2.10
C TRP A 43 -5.01 3.98 0.71
N TYR A 44 -5.48 2.74 0.65
CA TYR A 44 -5.56 1.98 -0.60
C TYR A 44 -6.68 0.94 -0.58
N GLY A 45 -7.16 0.58 -1.74
CA GLY A 45 -8.04 -0.55 -2.00
C GLY A 45 -7.28 -1.76 -2.52
N VAL A 46 -7.89 -2.93 -2.44
CA VAL A 46 -7.36 -4.17 -3.03
C VAL A 46 -8.50 -4.88 -3.77
N ILE A 47 -8.31 -5.13 -5.05
CA ILE A 47 -9.26 -5.87 -5.90
C ILE A 47 -8.46 -6.91 -6.68
N ALA A 48 -8.82 -8.19 -6.54
CA ALA A 48 -8.16 -9.30 -7.24
C ALA A 48 -6.62 -9.21 -7.18
N ASP A 49 -6.09 -8.98 -5.96
CA ASP A 49 -4.66 -8.84 -5.64
C ASP A 49 -3.93 -7.62 -6.26
N ALA A 50 -4.63 -6.75 -6.98
CA ALA A 50 -4.11 -5.46 -7.40
C ALA A 50 -4.41 -4.37 -6.35
N VAL A 51 -3.45 -3.45 -6.16
CA VAL A 51 -3.61 -2.30 -5.26
C VAL A 51 -4.04 -1.06 -6.02
N TYR A 52 -4.95 -0.31 -5.40
CA TYR A 52 -5.52 0.93 -5.93
C TYR A 52 -5.39 2.03 -4.89
N ILE A 53 -5.00 3.22 -5.29
CA ILE A 53 -5.03 4.41 -4.44
C ILE A 53 -5.90 5.50 -5.07
N GLU A 54 -6.51 6.30 -4.23
CA GLU A 54 -7.24 7.50 -4.66
C GLU A 54 -6.41 8.75 -4.40
N THR A 55 -6.40 9.67 -5.33
CA THR A 55 -5.70 10.94 -5.10
C THR A 55 -6.35 12.07 -5.89
N LYS A 56 -6.19 13.31 -5.41
CA LYS A 56 -6.64 14.48 -6.19
C LYS A 56 -5.95 14.50 -7.56
N ALA A 57 -6.72 14.72 -8.62
CA ALA A 57 -6.23 14.70 -10.00
C ALA A 57 -5.06 15.66 -10.26
N LYS A 58 -4.97 16.75 -9.47
CA LYS A 58 -3.91 17.76 -9.53
C LYS A 58 -2.83 17.58 -8.44
N SER A 59 -2.84 16.49 -7.69
CA SER A 59 -1.81 16.23 -6.68
C SER A 59 -0.44 15.98 -7.31
N GLN A 60 0.64 16.27 -6.57
CA GLN A 60 1.99 16.05 -7.06
C GLN A 60 2.21 14.60 -7.54
N LYS A 61 1.71 13.60 -6.80
CA LYS A 61 1.84 12.21 -7.19
C LYS A 61 1.10 11.88 -8.49
N ALA A 62 -0.13 12.41 -8.70
CA ALA A 62 -0.86 12.21 -9.95
C ALA A 62 -0.13 12.84 -11.14
N VAL A 63 0.40 14.05 -10.97
CA VAL A 63 1.21 14.73 -11.98
C VAL A 63 2.49 13.95 -12.29
N ASN A 64 3.17 13.45 -11.25
CA ASN A 64 4.36 12.63 -11.41
C ASN A 64 4.06 11.37 -12.21
N LEU A 65 3.02 10.62 -11.83
CA LEU A 65 2.67 9.32 -12.43
C LEU A 65 2.15 9.44 -13.87
N ARG A 66 1.55 10.58 -14.24
CA ARG A 66 1.21 10.85 -15.65
C ARG A 66 2.45 11.11 -16.52
N ARG A 67 3.51 11.68 -15.93
CA ARG A 67 4.78 11.93 -16.62
C ARG A 67 5.68 10.69 -16.66
N ASP A 68 5.76 9.99 -15.56
CA ASP A 68 6.60 8.80 -15.36
C ASP A 68 5.79 7.79 -14.53
N PRO A 69 5.30 6.70 -15.15
CA PRO A 69 4.38 5.77 -14.49
C PRO A 69 5.07 4.88 -13.45
N ARG A 70 6.39 4.89 -13.33
CA ARG A 70 7.09 4.07 -12.34
C ARG A 70 6.64 4.42 -10.94
N MET A 71 6.22 3.38 -10.22
CA MET A 71 5.67 3.50 -8.88
C MET A 71 6.18 2.38 -7.98
N VAL A 72 6.42 2.71 -6.73
CA VAL A 72 6.63 1.71 -5.68
C VAL A 72 5.58 1.92 -4.61
N PHE A 73 5.01 0.81 -4.17
CA PHE A 73 4.06 0.73 -3.08
C PHE A 73 4.63 -0.17 -2.00
N MET A 74 4.58 0.25 -0.73
CA MET A 74 5.10 -0.54 0.38
C MET A 74 4.15 -0.48 1.57
N VAL A 75 3.92 -1.63 2.18
CA VAL A 75 3.30 -1.78 3.50
C VAL A 75 4.26 -2.47 4.45
N GLU A 76 4.24 -2.08 5.71
CA GLU A 76 5.10 -2.66 6.74
C GLU A 76 4.37 -2.83 8.07
N ALA A 77 4.91 -3.67 8.93
CA ALA A 77 4.48 -3.84 10.32
C ALA A 77 5.62 -4.40 11.16
N GLY A 78 5.47 -4.28 12.48
CA GLY A 78 6.45 -4.72 13.46
C GLY A 78 7.35 -3.57 13.92
N THR A 79 7.75 -3.63 15.18
CA THR A 79 8.52 -2.58 15.85
C THR A 79 9.87 -3.06 16.39
N SER A 80 10.08 -4.39 16.44
CA SER A 80 11.33 -5.03 16.80
C SER A 80 11.81 -5.97 15.71
N TYR A 81 13.10 -6.26 15.66
CA TYR A 81 13.70 -7.02 14.56
C TYR A 81 13.03 -8.38 14.32
N ASP A 82 12.64 -9.06 15.38
CA ASP A 82 11.94 -10.37 15.35
C ASP A 82 10.51 -10.28 14.80
N THR A 83 9.90 -9.08 14.80
CA THR A 83 8.52 -8.85 14.35
C THR A 83 8.42 -8.09 13.02
N LEU A 84 9.53 -7.56 12.49
CA LEU A 84 9.53 -6.80 11.23
C LEU A 84 9.00 -7.64 10.07
N ARG A 85 8.06 -7.09 9.35
CA ARG A 85 7.52 -7.68 8.13
C ARG A 85 7.02 -6.62 7.16
N GLY A 86 7.04 -6.94 5.89
CA GLY A 86 6.55 -6.00 4.88
C GLY A 86 6.47 -6.59 3.48
N VAL A 87 5.78 -5.86 2.63
CA VAL A 87 5.64 -6.13 1.21
C VAL A 87 5.93 -4.85 0.45
N SER A 88 6.82 -4.94 -0.53
CA SER A 88 7.10 -3.87 -1.49
C SER A 88 6.75 -4.34 -2.89
N VAL A 89 5.93 -3.58 -3.58
CA VAL A 89 5.50 -3.83 -4.96
C VAL A 89 6.05 -2.72 -5.85
N GLU A 90 6.87 -3.10 -6.81
CA GLU A 90 7.40 -2.22 -7.86
C GLU A 90 6.60 -2.46 -9.15
N GLY A 91 6.32 -1.40 -9.91
CA GLY A 91 5.61 -1.53 -11.17
C GLY A 91 5.25 -0.19 -11.80
N ASN A 92 4.23 -0.22 -12.64
CA ASN A 92 3.77 0.93 -13.37
C ASN A 92 2.34 1.31 -12.97
N ALA A 93 2.13 2.59 -12.76
CA ALA A 93 0.84 3.18 -12.44
C ALA A 93 -0.01 3.32 -13.70
N VAL A 94 -1.28 2.92 -13.62
CA VAL A 94 -2.33 3.25 -14.57
C VAL A 94 -3.27 4.23 -13.90
N ILE A 95 -3.45 5.41 -14.51
CA ILE A 95 -4.41 6.41 -14.04
C ILE A 95 -5.78 6.04 -14.60
N ILE A 96 -6.76 5.95 -13.73
CA ILE A 96 -8.15 5.64 -14.05
C ILE A 96 -8.97 6.88 -13.69
N GLU A 97 -9.64 7.43 -14.68
CA GLU A 97 -10.51 8.60 -14.56
C GLU A 97 -11.98 8.14 -14.35
N GLU A 98 -12.84 9.01 -13.91
CA GLU A 98 -14.27 8.68 -13.72
C GLU A 98 -14.94 8.19 -15.01
N SER A 99 -14.49 8.70 -16.16
CA SER A 99 -14.97 8.27 -17.49
C SER A 99 -14.64 6.82 -17.82
N ASP A 100 -13.69 6.18 -17.12
CA ASP A 100 -13.31 4.79 -17.31
C ASP A 100 -14.31 3.81 -16.65
N GLY A 101 -15.37 4.34 -16.04
CA GLY A 101 -16.58 3.60 -15.69
C GLY A 101 -16.42 2.72 -14.46
N GLN A 102 -16.73 1.43 -14.61
CA GLN A 102 -16.91 0.53 -13.46
C GLN A 102 -15.65 0.35 -12.63
N GLU A 103 -14.48 0.22 -13.24
CA GLU A 103 -13.21 0.03 -12.49
C GLU A 103 -12.90 1.21 -11.57
N TYR A 104 -13.24 2.43 -11.97
CA TYR A 104 -13.10 3.61 -11.11
C TYR A 104 -13.95 3.51 -9.85
N TRP A 105 -15.22 3.12 -10.01
CA TRP A 105 -16.14 2.98 -8.88
C TRP A 105 -15.83 1.78 -8.00
N ASP A 106 -15.44 0.65 -8.57
CA ASP A 106 -15.02 -0.53 -7.80
C ASP A 106 -13.81 -0.21 -6.90
N ALA A 107 -12.85 0.55 -7.42
CA ALA A 107 -11.70 0.99 -6.64
C ALA A 107 -12.11 1.94 -5.50
N ALA A 108 -13.01 2.92 -5.77
CA ALA A 108 -13.52 3.83 -4.76
C ALA A 108 -14.28 3.09 -3.66
N ILE A 109 -15.14 2.15 -4.03
CA ILE A 109 -15.86 1.30 -3.09
C ILE A 109 -14.90 0.45 -2.26
N SER A 110 -13.88 -0.16 -2.90
CA SER A 110 -12.88 -0.96 -2.18
C SER A 110 -12.12 -0.15 -1.12
N VAL A 111 -11.78 1.11 -1.41
CA VAL A 111 -11.19 2.00 -0.41
C VAL A 111 -12.21 2.32 0.68
N TYR A 112 -13.43 2.69 0.34
CA TYR A 112 -14.49 2.98 1.30
C TYR A 112 -14.69 1.81 2.28
N GLU A 113 -14.85 0.58 1.77
CA GLU A 113 -15.10 -0.60 2.59
C GLU A 113 -13.98 -0.90 3.57
N ARG A 114 -12.73 -0.69 3.15
CA ARG A 114 -11.56 -0.95 4.02
C ARG A 114 -11.47 -0.03 5.23
N TYR A 115 -11.99 1.19 5.15
CA TYR A 115 -11.76 2.21 6.18
C TYR A 115 -13.05 2.66 6.87
N THR A 116 -14.20 2.40 6.27
CA THR A 116 -15.50 2.87 6.78
C THR A 116 -16.42 1.71 7.15
N GLY A 117 -16.68 0.78 6.25
CA GLY A 117 -17.56 -0.36 6.47
C GLY A 117 -18.17 -0.87 5.16
N PRO A 118 -18.99 -1.93 5.20
CA PRO A 118 -19.59 -2.50 3.99
C PRO A 118 -20.34 -1.43 3.17
N TYR A 119 -20.11 -1.47 1.86
CA TYR A 119 -20.82 -0.56 0.94
C TYR A 119 -22.29 -0.97 0.78
N THR A 120 -23.14 0.02 0.78
CA THR A 120 -24.55 -0.08 0.38
C THR A 120 -24.89 1.10 -0.52
N GLU A 121 -25.98 1.04 -1.28
CA GLU A 121 -26.39 2.16 -2.15
C GLU A 121 -26.63 3.46 -1.37
N ASP A 122 -27.02 3.39 -0.11
CA ASP A 122 -27.16 4.56 0.76
C ASP A 122 -25.82 5.27 1.05
N ALA A 123 -24.71 4.55 0.93
CA ALA A 123 -23.36 5.12 1.09
C ALA A 123 -22.83 5.80 -0.19
N ARG A 124 -23.53 5.64 -1.32
CA ARG A 124 -23.12 6.20 -2.61
C ARG A 124 -22.78 7.69 -2.57
N PRO A 125 -23.61 8.58 -1.96
CA PRO A 125 -23.29 10.00 -1.89
C PRO A 125 -21.98 10.28 -1.13
N ILE A 126 -21.62 9.45 -0.15
CA ILE A 126 -20.37 9.58 0.62
C ILE A 126 -19.19 9.23 -0.27
N VAL A 127 -19.28 8.13 -1.02
CA VAL A 127 -18.22 7.71 -1.95
C VAL A 127 -18.03 8.75 -3.06
N GLU A 128 -19.13 9.27 -3.64
CA GLU A 128 -19.09 10.35 -4.63
C GLU A 128 -18.41 11.62 -4.10
N PHE A 129 -18.73 12.00 -2.84
CA PHE A 129 -18.07 13.13 -2.18
C PHE A 129 -16.57 12.87 -1.98
N MET A 130 -16.20 11.67 -1.53
CA MET A 130 -14.79 11.28 -1.39
C MET A 130 -14.05 11.38 -2.73
N MET A 131 -14.69 10.97 -3.82
CA MET A 131 -14.09 10.93 -5.15
C MET A 131 -14.07 12.29 -5.85
N ASN A 132 -14.67 13.33 -5.30
CA ASN A 132 -14.69 14.66 -5.92
C ASN A 132 -13.29 15.17 -6.30
N LYS A 133 -13.08 15.40 -7.60
CA LYS A 133 -11.81 15.82 -8.23
C LYS A 133 -10.65 14.83 -7.97
N ARG A 134 -10.94 13.55 -7.83
CA ARG A 134 -9.95 12.49 -7.68
C ARG A 134 -9.82 11.66 -8.94
N VAL A 135 -8.71 10.99 -9.01
CA VAL A 135 -8.41 9.88 -9.91
C VAL A 135 -8.08 8.68 -9.06
N VAL A 136 -8.26 7.52 -9.62
CA VAL A 136 -7.76 6.25 -9.10
C VAL A 136 -6.42 5.95 -9.77
N VAL A 137 -5.50 5.38 -9.04
CA VAL A 137 -4.23 4.88 -9.56
C VAL A 137 -4.16 3.40 -9.24
N LYS A 138 -4.13 2.58 -10.28
CA LYS A 138 -3.87 1.14 -10.20
C LYS A 138 -2.38 0.88 -10.35
N LEU A 139 -1.80 0.05 -9.49
CA LEU A 139 -0.44 -0.44 -9.66
C LEU A 139 -0.46 -1.76 -10.41
N VAL A 140 0.11 -1.76 -11.61
CA VAL A 140 0.42 -2.98 -12.35
C VAL A 140 1.79 -3.46 -11.91
N ALA A 141 1.82 -4.57 -11.16
CA ALA A 141 3.02 -5.06 -10.52
C ALA A 141 3.97 -5.72 -11.52
N ASP A 142 5.23 -5.28 -11.53
CA ASP A 142 6.34 -5.93 -12.25
C ASP A 142 7.12 -6.84 -11.30
N ARG A 143 7.22 -6.44 -10.03
CA ARG A 143 8.03 -7.15 -9.03
C ARG A 143 7.47 -6.99 -7.63
N VAL A 144 7.35 -8.10 -6.92
CA VAL A 144 6.99 -8.13 -5.49
C VAL A 144 8.19 -8.59 -4.67
N ARG A 145 8.49 -7.87 -3.60
CA ARG A 145 9.42 -8.29 -2.55
C ARG A 145 8.71 -8.35 -1.23
N SER A 146 9.03 -9.33 -0.42
CA SER A 146 8.44 -9.49 0.90
C SER A 146 9.47 -9.96 1.92
N TRP A 147 9.19 -9.71 3.18
CA TRP A 147 9.96 -10.21 4.32
C TRP A 147 9.06 -10.40 5.51
N ASP A 148 9.31 -11.44 6.29
CA ASP A 148 8.67 -11.70 7.58
C ASP A 148 9.71 -12.31 8.52
N HIS A 149 10.28 -11.49 9.40
CA HIS A 149 11.33 -11.91 10.32
C HIS A 149 10.85 -12.89 11.38
N ARG A 150 9.53 -13.00 11.61
CA ARG A 150 8.98 -14.01 12.52
C ARG A 150 9.33 -15.43 12.08
N LYS A 151 9.58 -15.64 10.78
CA LYS A 151 10.04 -16.92 10.21
C LYS A 151 11.46 -17.31 10.63
N LEU A 152 12.23 -16.39 11.22
CA LEU A 152 13.54 -16.69 11.78
C LEU A 152 13.47 -17.47 13.09
N GLY A 153 12.31 -17.48 13.76
CA GLY A 153 12.12 -18.17 15.04
C GLY A 153 13.00 -17.62 16.17
N LEU A 154 13.29 -16.30 16.10
CA LEU A 154 14.04 -15.63 17.16
C LEU A 154 13.22 -15.53 18.44
N ASP A 155 13.89 -15.55 19.59
CA ASP A 155 13.26 -15.20 20.84
C ASP A 155 12.71 -13.77 20.79
N PRO A 156 11.57 -13.48 21.46
CA PRO A 156 10.99 -12.14 21.50
C PRO A 156 12.00 -11.10 21.96
N ILE A 157 12.22 -10.07 21.15
CA ILE A 157 13.11 -8.97 21.47
C ILE A 157 12.29 -7.89 22.18
N GLY A 158 12.62 -7.64 23.45
CA GLY A 158 11.99 -6.60 24.25
C GLY A 158 12.21 -5.21 23.61
N THR A 159 11.18 -4.38 23.68
CA THR A 159 11.27 -2.99 23.21
C THR A 159 12.13 -2.18 24.18
N THR A 160 13.29 -1.72 23.71
CA THR A 160 14.27 -0.95 24.48
C THR A 160 14.73 0.29 23.69
N GLY A 161 15.45 1.18 24.36
CA GLY A 161 16.00 2.39 23.75
C GLY A 161 15.10 3.61 23.90
N SER A 162 15.54 4.75 23.36
CA SER A 162 14.90 6.05 23.53
C SER A 162 13.50 6.16 22.92
N THR A 163 13.14 5.28 22.01
CA THR A 163 11.81 5.27 21.34
C THR A 163 10.83 4.28 21.98
N ALA A 164 11.24 3.50 22.98
CA ALA A 164 10.42 2.47 23.61
C ALA A 164 9.08 3.01 24.16
N GLY A 165 9.08 4.23 24.70
CA GLY A 165 7.89 4.88 25.25
C GLY A 165 6.82 5.29 24.20
N PHE A 166 7.13 5.23 22.91
CA PHE A 166 6.21 5.60 21.83
C PHE A 166 5.55 4.40 21.15
N ILE A 167 5.94 3.18 21.52
CA ILE A 167 5.39 1.96 20.93
C ILE A 167 4.09 1.61 21.62
N GLY A 168 3.01 1.43 20.83
CA GLY A 168 1.70 1.06 21.36
C GLY A 168 0.86 2.23 21.89
N THR A 169 1.23 3.47 21.61
CA THR A 169 0.47 4.67 21.99
C THR A 169 -0.48 5.19 20.91
N GLU A 170 -0.59 4.49 19.78
CA GLU A 170 -1.52 4.80 18.69
C GLU A 170 -2.77 3.91 18.70
#